data_7118eca45fec81f60b300a315ff84932
#
_entry.id   7118eca45fec81f60b300a315ff84932
#
_cell.length_a   1.000
_cell.length_b   1.000
_cell.length_c   1.000
_cell.angle_alpha   90.00
_cell.angle_beta   90.00
_cell.angle_gamma   90.00
#
_symmetry.space_group_name_H-M   'P 1'
#
loop_
_entity.id
_entity.type
_entity.pdbx_description
1 polymer ?
#
loop_
_entity_poly.entity_id
_entity_poly.type
_entity_poly.pdbx_seq_one_letter_code
_entity_poly.pdbx_strand_id
1 'polypeptide(L)'
;MNLNEYQLDNDGNFDSGFIDNSMHSSNGINVYFRDLEKHLIGHINNADLVIGAVAWLTSDAILDALACVKNVQIVVQKEDFLRPDVYSRTNWKSKLRSKYDALKCDLTRYEFGNILSSASVASDPTIDAVRCVGNHNRDKVPAFPRMHNKFLIFANVQEIQNSFGHTHYKVTPYGVWTGSFNLTKNASMSLENALYITEPDIVDAYFKEYGQIAAMSEKLDWTTDWAAPQWRIGT
;
A
#
# COMPACT_ATOMS: atom_id res chain seq x y z
N MET A 1 -32.98 10.82 4.60
CA MET A 1 -32.32 9.69 3.94
C MET A 1 -31.75 8.80 5.06
N ASN A 2 -32.14 7.54 5.08
CA ASN A 2 -31.68 6.58 6.09
C ASN A 2 -30.80 5.54 5.40
N LEU A 3 -29.51 5.53 5.69
CA LEU A 3 -28.55 4.61 5.05
C LEU A 3 -28.91 3.13 5.27
N ASN A 4 -29.61 2.81 6.36
CA ASN A 4 -30.06 1.44 6.62
C ASN A 4 -31.18 0.93 5.69
N GLU A 5 -31.79 1.81 4.92
CA GLU A 5 -32.82 1.50 3.92
C GLU A 5 -32.23 1.24 2.53
N TYR A 6 -30.94 1.54 2.34
CA TYR A 6 -30.24 1.29 1.10
C TYR A 6 -29.68 -0.11 1.07
N GLN A 7 -29.97 -0.82 0.01
CA GLN A 7 -29.39 -2.14 -0.24
C GLN A 7 -28.32 -2.01 -1.35
N LEU A 8 -27.32 -2.84 -1.24
CA LEU A 8 -26.35 -3.00 -2.33
C LEU A 8 -26.99 -3.90 -3.39
N ASP A 9 -26.74 -3.60 -4.66
CA ASP A 9 -27.02 -4.54 -5.74
C ASP A 9 -26.09 -5.76 -5.69
N ASN A 10 -26.29 -6.72 -6.61
CA ASN A 10 -25.48 -7.94 -6.65
C ASN A 10 -23.99 -7.68 -6.94
N ASP A 11 -23.67 -6.51 -7.48
CA ASP A 11 -22.30 -6.09 -7.81
C ASP A 11 -21.69 -5.23 -6.69
N GLY A 12 -22.44 -4.98 -5.61
CA GLY A 12 -21.97 -4.24 -4.45
C GLY A 12 -22.12 -2.72 -4.57
N ASN A 13 -22.89 -2.23 -5.54
CA ASN A 13 -23.15 -0.81 -5.68
C ASN A 13 -24.41 -0.39 -4.91
N PHE A 14 -24.44 0.84 -4.45
CA PHE A 14 -25.65 1.41 -3.88
C PHE A 14 -26.70 1.66 -4.99
N ASP A 15 -27.91 1.20 -4.74
CA ASP A 15 -29.04 1.54 -5.62
C ASP A 15 -29.21 3.07 -5.69
N SER A 16 -29.35 3.55 -6.87
CA SER A 16 -29.52 4.84 -7.52
C SER A 16 -29.92 6.12 -6.74
N GLY A 17 -29.65 6.22 -5.45
CA GLY A 17 -29.99 7.42 -4.66
C GLY A 17 -28.84 8.42 -4.45
N PHE A 18 -27.58 8.02 -4.69
CA PHE A 18 -26.43 8.85 -4.42
C PHE A 18 -25.87 9.45 -5.71
N ILE A 19 -25.80 10.77 -5.72
CA ILE A 19 -25.10 11.51 -6.78
C ILE A 19 -23.59 11.31 -6.58
N ASP A 20 -22.87 11.00 -7.65
CA ASP A 20 -21.42 11.01 -7.63
C ASP A 20 -20.91 12.46 -7.74
N ASN A 21 -20.29 12.94 -6.66
CA ASN A 21 -19.68 14.27 -6.58
C ASN A 21 -18.16 14.20 -6.86
N SER A 22 -17.67 13.13 -7.45
CA SER A 22 -16.26 13.03 -7.85
C SER A 22 -15.90 14.15 -8.82
N MET A 23 -14.69 14.71 -8.66
CA MET A 23 -14.26 15.85 -9.44
C MET A 23 -12.78 15.74 -9.82
N HIS A 24 -12.48 16.12 -11.05
CA HIS A 24 -11.12 16.24 -11.56
C HIS A 24 -10.72 17.71 -11.65
N SER A 25 -9.71 18.10 -10.87
CA SER A 25 -9.19 19.47 -10.88
C SER A 25 -8.06 19.62 -11.90
N SER A 26 -7.99 20.78 -12.55
CA SER A 26 -6.86 21.15 -13.40
C SER A 26 -5.54 21.31 -12.64
N ASN A 27 -5.59 21.40 -11.31
CA ASN A 27 -4.41 21.61 -10.44
C ASN A 27 -3.79 20.28 -9.96
N GLY A 28 -4.09 19.17 -10.64
CA GLY A 28 -3.48 17.87 -10.29
C GLY A 28 -4.05 17.21 -9.04
N ILE A 29 -5.22 17.62 -8.58
CA ILE A 29 -5.92 17.00 -7.46
C ILE A 29 -7.29 16.51 -7.93
N ASN A 30 -7.51 15.20 -7.86
CA ASN A 30 -8.78 14.59 -8.16
C ASN A 30 -9.39 14.03 -6.88
N VAL A 31 -10.67 14.18 -6.69
CA VAL A 31 -11.42 13.60 -5.57
C VAL A 31 -12.41 12.56 -6.09
N TYR A 32 -12.48 11.44 -5.40
CA TYR A 32 -13.37 10.33 -5.73
C TYR A 32 -14.23 9.96 -4.52
N PHE A 33 -15.51 9.71 -4.78
CA PHE A 33 -16.49 9.29 -3.77
C PHE A 33 -17.19 7.98 -4.15
N ARG A 34 -17.11 7.57 -5.42
CA ARG A 34 -17.73 6.35 -5.94
C ARG A 34 -16.70 5.55 -6.73
N ASP A 35 -16.96 4.26 -6.89
CA ASP A 35 -16.11 3.36 -7.68
C ASP A 35 -14.62 3.40 -7.31
N LEU A 36 -14.31 3.60 -6.01
CA LEU A 36 -12.95 3.86 -5.53
C LEU A 36 -11.98 2.75 -5.91
N GLU A 37 -12.41 1.49 -5.79
CA GLU A 37 -11.61 0.32 -6.16
C GLU A 37 -11.26 0.35 -7.65
N LYS A 38 -12.24 0.64 -8.51
CA LYS A 38 -12.05 0.73 -9.97
C LYS A 38 -11.09 1.85 -10.35
N HIS A 39 -11.25 3.03 -9.76
CA HIS A 39 -10.35 4.16 -10.01
C HIS A 39 -8.92 3.86 -9.54
N LEU A 40 -8.76 3.27 -8.35
CA LEU A 40 -7.47 2.88 -7.83
C LEU A 40 -6.78 1.85 -8.74
N ILE A 41 -7.51 0.81 -9.17
CA ILE A 41 -6.99 -0.20 -10.12
C ILE A 41 -6.54 0.46 -11.43
N GLY A 42 -7.27 1.46 -11.92
CA GLY A 42 -6.85 2.24 -13.09
C GLY A 42 -5.50 2.92 -12.90
N HIS A 43 -5.22 3.49 -11.72
CA HIS A 43 -3.92 4.08 -11.42
C HIS A 43 -2.82 3.02 -11.25
N ILE A 44 -3.13 1.90 -10.58
CA ILE A 44 -2.19 0.77 -10.41
C ILE A 44 -1.72 0.24 -11.76
N ASN A 45 -2.63 0.03 -12.71
CA ASN A 45 -2.31 -0.56 -14.01
C ASN A 45 -1.43 0.33 -14.91
N ASN A 46 -1.30 1.61 -14.58
CA ASN A 46 -0.49 2.58 -15.33
C ASN A 46 0.89 2.85 -14.70
N ALA A 47 1.25 2.16 -13.61
CA ALA A 47 2.49 2.41 -12.89
C ALA A 47 3.55 1.33 -13.15
N ASP A 48 4.82 1.73 -13.21
CA ASP A 48 5.96 0.79 -13.22
C ASP A 48 6.24 0.26 -11.80
N LEU A 49 5.94 1.09 -10.80
CA LEU A 49 6.15 0.80 -9.38
C LEU A 49 4.99 1.36 -8.56
N VAL A 50 4.47 0.54 -7.67
CA VAL A 50 3.50 0.96 -6.65
C VAL A 50 4.09 0.71 -5.26
N ILE A 51 4.23 1.77 -4.47
CA ILE A 51 4.70 1.70 -3.09
C ILE A 51 3.71 2.39 -2.15
N GLY A 52 3.72 2.04 -0.88
CA GLY A 52 2.86 2.75 0.06
C GLY A 52 2.73 2.12 1.43
N ALA A 53 1.89 2.75 2.25
CA ALA A 53 1.55 2.27 3.58
C ALA A 53 0.02 2.22 3.72
N VAL A 54 -0.50 1.04 3.98
CA VAL A 54 -1.94 0.79 4.10
C VAL A 54 -2.23 -0.07 5.31
N ALA A 55 -3.14 0.39 6.15
CA ALA A 55 -3.49 -0.36 7.36
C ALA A 55 -3.94 -1.78 7.03
N TRP A 56 -4.83 -1.94 6.06
CA TRP A 56 -5.36 -3.24 5.65
C TRP A 56 -5.41 -3.36 4.13
N LEU A 57 -4.84 -4.43 3.62
CA LEU A 57 -4.79 -4.78 2.20
C LEU A 57 -5.35 -6.20 2.01
N THR A 58 -6.65 -6.31 1.76
CA THR A 58 -7.35 -7.61 1.66
C THR A 58 -8.33 -7.71 0.48
N SER A 59 -8.43 -6.66 -0.37
CA SER A 59 -9.22 -6.74 -1.60
C SER A 59 -8.52 -7.63 -2.62
N ASP A 60 -9.23 -8.67 -3.07
CA ASP A 60 -8.74 -9.58 -4.11
C ASP A 60 -8.47 -8.85 -5.42
N ALA A 61 -9.37 -7.95 -5.83
CA ALA A 61 -9.24 -7.20 -7.07
C ALA A 61 -8.02 -6.26 -7.08
N ILE A 62 -7.77 -5.56 -5.96
CA ILE A 62 -6.60 -4.69 -5.82
C ILE A 62 -5.31 -5.53 -5.81
N LEU A 63 -5.30 -6.66 -5.09
CA LEU A 63 -4.14 -7.55 -5.04
C LEU A 63 -3.83 -8.16 -6.40
N ASP A 64 -4.85 -8.54 -7.18
CA ASP A 64 -4.67 -9.03 -8.55
C ASP A 64 -4.11 -7.95 -9.48
N ALA A 65 -4.58 -6.71 -9.36
CA ALA A 65 -4.02 -5.59 -10.10
C ALA A 65 -2.55 -5.32 -9.72
N LEU A 66 -2.24 -5.31 -8.42
CA LEU A 66 -0.86 -5.15 -7.92
C LEU A 66 0.07 -6.26 -8.41
N ALA A 67 -0.41 -7.51 -8.51
CA ALA A 67 0.38 -8.63 -9.01
C ALA A 67 0.76 -8.49 -10.50
N CYS A 68 0.08 -7.64 -11.26
CA CYS A 68 0.42 -7.31 -12.64
C CYS A 68 1.49 -6.21 -12.75
N VAL A 69 1.77 -5.47 -11.69
CA VAL A 69 2.80 -4.43 -11.67
C VAL A 69 4.18 -5.06 -11.52
N LYS A 70 5.17 -4.55 -12.23
CA LYS A 70 6.54 -5.08 -12.21
C LYS A 70 7.18 -4.99 -10.83
N ASN A 71 6.95 -3.88 -10.13
CA ASN A 71 7.51 -3.64 -8.80
C ASN A 71 6.44 -3.14 -7.83
N VAL A 72 6.32 -3.80 -6.70
CA VAL A 72 5.39 -3.42 -5.63
C VAL A 72 6.11 -3.51 -4.29
N GLN A 73 5.97 -2.47 -3.46
CA GLN A 73 6.43 -2.53 -2.07
C GLN A 73 5.43 -1.84 -1.16
N ILE A 74 4.68 -2.62 -0.38
CA ILE A 74 3.64 -2.10 0.51
C ILE A 74 3.93 -2.52 1.94
N VAL A 75 3.82 -1.54 2.86
CA VAL A 75 3.88 -1.77 4.29
C VAL A 75 2.47 -1.81 4.85
N VAL A 76 2.12 -2.92 5.52
CA VAL A 76 0.82 -3.10 6.16
C VAL A 76 0.92 -3.00 7.68
N GLN A 77 -0.20 -2.71 8.35
CA GLN A 77 -0.27 -2.79 9.81
C GLN A 77 -0.15 -4.24 10.26
N LYS A 78 0.59 -4.51 11.34
CA LYS A 78 0.61 -5.81 12.00
C LYS A 78 -0.78 -6.20 12.47
N GLU A 79 -1.27 -7.35 12.02
CA GLU A 79 -2.53 -7.93 12.44
C GLU A 79 -2.36 -9.44 12.61
N ASP A 80 -3.04 -10.04 13.57
CA ASP A 80 -2.90 -11.48 13.88
C ASP A 80 -3.10 -12.40 12.68
N PHE A 81 -3.97 -12.00 11.74
CA PHE A 81 -4.21 -12.80 10.56
C PHE A 81 -3.03 -12.84 9.57
N LEU A 82 -2.04 -11.97 9.74
CA LEU A 82 -0.82 -11.94 8.93
C LEU A 82 0.27 -12.89 9.47
N ARG A 83 0.11 -13.41 10.69
CA ARG A 83 1.11 -14.32 11.29
C ARG A 83 1.11 -15.67 10.57
N PRO A 84 2.29 -16.24 10.30
CA PRO A 84 2.41 -17.49 9.55
C PRO A 84 1.86 -18.70 10.31
N ASP A 85 1.91 -18.69 11.63
CA ASP A 85 1.54 -19.79 12.53
C ASP A 85 0.06 -19.81 12.97
N VAL A 86 -0.75 -18.88 12.50
CA VAL A 86 -2.17 -18.81 12.87
C VAL A 86 -2.99 -19.81 12.08
N TYR A 87 -3.35 -20.93 12.72
CA TYR A 87 -4.29 -21.90 12.18
C TYR A 87 -5.69 -21.28 12.06
N SER A 88 -6.18 -21.17 10.83
CA SER A 88 -7.56 -20.77 10.55
C SER A 88 -8.35 -21.98 10.06
N ARG A 89 -9.60 -22.16 10.55
CA ARG A 89 -10.54 -23.14 9.99
C ARG A 89 -11.02 -22.79 8.58
N THR A 90 -10.74 -21.57 8.14
CA THR A 90 -11.10 -21.05 6.82
C THR A 90 -9.83 -20.82 5.98
N ASN A 91 -9.92 -21.07 4.68
CA ASN A 91 -8.77 -20.91 3.77
C ASN A 91 -8.45 -19.45 3.39
N TRP A 92 -9.14 -18.45 3.95
CA TRP A 92 -8.99 -17.07 3.52
C TRP A 92 -7.60 -16.49 3.83
N LYS A 93 -7.02 -16.86 4.97
CA LYS A 93 -5.64 -16.42 5.33
C LYS A 93 -4.60 -17.00 4.38
N SER A 94 -4.73 -18.28 4.04
CA SER A 94 -3.85 -18.91 3.04
C SER A 94 -3.99 -18.28 1.68
N LYS A 95 -5.23 -17.95 1.26
CA LYS A 95 -5.46 -17.22 0.01
C LYS A 95 -4.81 -15.83 0.02
N LEU A 96 -5.00 -15.08 1.10
CA LEU A 96 -4.40 -13.76 1.25
C LEU A 96 -2.86 -13.85 1.19
N ARG A 97 -2.27 -14.82 1.88
CA ARG A 97 -0.83 -15.04 1.86
C ARG A 97 -0.35 -15.36 0.44
N SER A 98 -1.02 -16.27 -0.27
CA SER A 98 -0.67 -16.58 -1.66
C SER A 98 -0.75 -15.35 -2.59
N LYS A 99 -1.68 -14.43 -2.33
CA LYS A 99 -1.77 -13.19 -3.09
C LYS A 99 -0.62 -12.23 -2.76
N TYR A 100 -0.21 -12.14 -1.50
CA TYR A 100 0.98 -11.38 -1.13
C TYR A 100 2.26 -11.96 -1.75
N ASP A 101 2.40 -13.28 -1.76
CA ASP A 101 3.53 -13.99 -2.35
C ASP A 101 3.61 -13.83 -3.89
N ALA A 102 2.50 -13.46 -4.53
CA ALA A 102 2.47 -13.14 -5.96
C ALA A 102 2.99 -11.74 -6.29
N LEU A 103 3.09 -10.84 -5.30
CA LEU A 103 3.64 -9.50 -5.48
C LEU A 103 5.16 -9.56 -5.58
N LYS A 104 5.76 -8.70 -6.40
CA LYS A 104 7.20 -8.70 -6.70
C LYS A 104 7.79 -7.31 -6.52
N CYS A 105 9.06 -7.27 -6.13
CA CYS A 105 9.88 -6.07 -6.18
C CYS A 105 11.31 -6.48 -6.53
N ASP A 106 11.77 -6.13 -7.72
CA ASP A 106 13.14 -6.40 -8.19
C ASP A 106 14.11 -5.25 -7.86
N LEU A 107 13.59 -4.18 -7.23
CA LEU A 107 14.38 -3.02 -6.82
C LEU A 107 15.03 -3.26 -5.47
N THR A 108 16.21 -2.70 -5.28
CA THR A 108 16.86 -2.62 -3.98
C THR A 108 16.62 -1.25 -3.34
N ARG A 109 16.89 -1.11 -2.06
CA ARG A 109 16.72 0.16 -1.34
C ARG A 109 17.53 1.32 -1.94
N TYR A 110 18.59 1.02 -2.69
CA TYR A 110 19.48 2.03 -3.27
C TYR A 110 18.87 2.79 -4.46
N GLU A 111 17.90 2.18 -5.16
CA GLU A 111 17.18 2.84 -6.24
C GLU A 111 16.17 3.87 -5.74
N PHE A 112 15.82 3.82 -4.44
CA PHE A 112 14.93 4.80 -3.82
C PHE A 112 15.74 6.02 -3.38
N GLY A 113 15.55 7.15 -4.01
CA GLY A 113 16.20 8.44 -3.67
C GLY A 113 15.60 9.10 -2.40
N ASN A 114 15.10 8.33 -1.45
CA ASN A 114 14.53 8.79 -0.19
C ASN A 114 15.29 8.18 1.00
N ILE A 115 14.66 8.17 2.18
CA ILE A 115 15.25 7.64 3.41
C ILE A 115 15.68 6.15 3.29
N LEU A 116 15.07 5.37 2.37
CA LEU A 116 15.47 3.98 2.17
C LEU A 116 16.90 3.85 1.68
N SER A 117 17.38 4.77 0.85
CA SER A 117 18.77 4.75 0.36
C SER A 117 19.79 4.85 1.50
N SER A 118 19.42 5.53 2.59
CA SER A 118 20.26 5.69 3.79
C SER A 118 19.98 4.67 4.89
N ALA A 119 18.98 3.79 4.71
CA ALA A 119 18.71 2.75 5.69
C ALA A 119 19.78 1.66 5.69
N SER A 120 20.23 1.20 6.84
CA SER A 120 21.14 0.07 6.98
C SER A 120 20.36 -1.24 7.06
N VAL A 121 20.86 -2.27 6.38
CA VAL A 121 20.35 -3.65 6.43
C VAL A 121 21.51 -4.55 6.82
N ALA A 122 21.25 -5.55 7.66
CA ALA A 122 22.30 -6.41 8.17
C ALA A 122 22.98 -7.26 7.07
N SER A 123 22.26 -7.63 6.00
CA SER A 123 22.81 -8.55 4.98
C SER A 123 22.28 -8.36 3.56
N ASP A 124 21.03 -7.96 3.36
CA ASP A 124 20.38 -7.98 2.05
C ASP A 124 19.74 -6.62 1.71
N PRO A 125 20.15 -5.96 0.62
CA PRO A 125 19.56 -4.70 0.20
C PRO A 125 18.22 -4.86 -0.54
N THR A 126 17.77 -6.08 -0.83
CA THR A 126 16.50 -6.34 -1.52
C THR A 126 15.31 -5.93 -0.67
N ILE A 127 14.22 -5.65 -1.35
CA ILE A 127 12.99 -5.17 -0.71
C ILE A 127 11.91 -6.25 -0.86
N ASP A 128 11.37 -6.72 0.29
CA ASP A 128 10.19 -7.59 0.26
C ASP A 128 8.98 -6.79 -0.27
N ALA A 129 8.21 -7.38 -1.15
CA ALA A 129 7.04 -6.71 -1.75
C ALA A 129 5.97 -6.35 -0.72
N VAL A 130 5.84 -7.14 0.35
CA VAL A 130 4.95 -6.82 1.47
C VAL A 130 5.73 -6.93 2.79
N ARG A 131 5.68 -5.86 3.56
CA ARG A 131 6.30 -5.77 4.89
C ARG A 131 5.23 -5.31 5.90
N CYS A 132 5.52 -5.41 7.18
CA CYS A 132 4.59 -4.95 8.21
C CYS A 132 5.26 -4.04 9.24
N VAL A 133 4.46 -3.23 9.91
CA VAL A 133 4.91 -2.29 10.94
C VAL A 133 3.85 -2.07 12.00
N GLY A 134 4.25 -1.54 13.15
CA GLY A 134 3.35 -1.18 14.25
C GLY A 134 3.13 -2.32 15.24
N ASN A 135 2.36 -2.04 16.27
CA ASN A 135 1.95 -3.03 17.27
C ASN A 135 0.60 -3.65 16.88
N HIS A 136 0.40 -4.90 17.24
CA HIS A 136 -0.88 -5.58 17.03
C HIS A 136 -1.68 -5.68 18.33
N ASN A 137 -3.00 -5.72 18.20
CA ASN A 137 -3.87 -5.92 19.35
C ASN A 137 -3.66 -7.33 19.94
N ARG A 138 -3.51 -7.38 21.27
CA ARG A 138 -3.38 -8.64 22.00
C ARG A 138 -4.57 -8.77 22.97
N ASP A 139 -5.19 -9.93 23.01
CA ASP A 139 -6.29 -10.23 23.94
C ASP A 139 -7.39 -9.14 23.95
N LYS A 140 -7.70 -8.57 22.79
CA LYS A 140 -8.64 -7.44 22.59
C LYS A 140 -8.21 -6.13 23.26
N VAL A 141 -6.99 -6.02 23.74
CA VAL A 141 -6.43 -4.77 24.25
C VAL A 141 -5.84 -3.98 23.09
N PRO A 142 -6.21 -2.70 22.91
CA PRO A 142 -5.62 -1.86 21.88
C PRO A 142 -4.11 -1.70 22.08
N ALA A 143 -3.33 -1.89 21.02
CA ALA A 143 -1.89 -1.64 21.02
C ALA A 143 -1.55 -0.37 20.24
N PHE A 144 -0.64 0.44 20.79
CA PHE A 144 -0.16 1.68 20.17
C PHE A 144 1.37 1.73 20.26
N PRO A 145 2.06 2.42 19.30
CA PRO A 145 1.50 3.05 18.12
C PRO A 145 1.06 2.03 17.04
N ARG A 146 0.08 2.42 16.23
CA ARG A 146 -0.37 1.66 15.07
C ARG A 146 -0.12 2.45 13.79
N MET A 147 0.24 1.77 12.72
CA MET A 147 0.24 2.34 11.39
C MET A 147 -1.19 2.27 10.83
N HIS A 148 -1.81 3.43 10.61
CA HIS A 148 -3.19 3.51 10.12
C HIS A 148 -3.30 4.36 8.84
N ASN A 149 -2.19 4.50 8.14
CA ASN A 149 -2.14 5.18 6.85
C ASN A 149 -2.90 4.39 5.77
N LYS A 150 -3.33 5.09 4.75
CA LYS A 150 -4.00 4.55 3.57
C LYS A 150 -3.56 5.37 2.37
N PHE A 151 -2.31 5.16 1.93
CA PHE A 151 -1.82 5.80 0.73
C PHE A 151 -1.00 4.84 -0.13
N LEU A 152 -1.11 5.03 -1.43
CA LEU A 152 -0.24 4.42 -2.44
C LEU A 152 0.40 5.53 -3.28
N ILE A 153 1.68 5.36 -3.59
CA ILE A 153 2.46 6.24 -4.46
C ILE A 153 2.75 5.48 -5.73
N PHE A 154 2.54 6.14 -6.86
CA PHE A 154 2.82 5.62 -8.19
C PHE A 154 4.08 6.25 -8.73
N ALA A 155 4.96 5.43 -9.29
CA ALA A 155 6.25 5.90 -9.78
C ALA A 155 6.60 5.27 -11.13
N ASN A 156 7.38 6.01 -11.91
CA ASN A 156 8.09 5.49 -13.06
C ASN A 156 9.45 4.94 -12.62
N VAL A 157 9.88 3.87 -13.28
CA VAL A 157 11.19 3.26 -13.07
C VAL A 157 11.99 3.34 -14.38
N GLN A 158 13.02 4.14 -14.36
CA GLN A 158 13.89 4.33 -15.52
C GLN A 158 15.20 3.56 -15.32
N GLU A 159 15.54 2.74 -16.29
CA GLU A 159 16.85 2.09 -16.36
C GLU A 159 17.90 3.12 -16.82
N ILE A 160 18.98 3.24 -16.06
CA ILE A 160 20.10 4.14 -16.35
C ILE A 160 21.38 3.32 -16.39
N GLN A 161 22.17 3.50 -17.45
CA GLN A 161 23.53 2.95 -17.52
C GLN A 161 24.54 4.03 -17.10
N ASN A 162 25.41 3.67 -16.16
CA ASN A 162 26.51 4.54 -15.78
C ASN A 162 27.65 4.46 -16.82
N SER A 163 28.65 5.35 -16.70
CA SER A 163 29.81 5.41 -17.59
C SER A 163 30.67 4.14 -17.63
N PHE A 164 30.47 3.22 -16.68
CA PHE A 164 31.15 1.92 -16.59
C PHE A 164 30.30 0.77 -17.15
N GLY A 165 29.11 1.05 -17.72
CA GLY A 165 28.21 0.05 -18.27
C GLY A 165 27.37 -0.71 -17.23
N HIS A 166 27.42 -0.29 -15.96
CA HIS A 166 26.56 -0.89 -14.95
C HIS A 166 25.16 -0.27 -15.00
N THR A 167 24.16 -1.13 -14.99
CA THR A 167 22.75 -0.74 -14.94
C THR A 167 22.33 -0.44 -13.50
N HIS A 168 21.62 0.66 -13.31
CA HIS A 168 20.90 0.98 -12.10
C HIS A 168 19.53 1.57 -12.45
N TYR A 169 18.62 1.62 -11.50
CA TYR A 169 17.27 2.11 -11.71
C TYR A 169 17.07 3.43 -10.98
N LYS A 170 16.33 4.34 -11.61
CA LYS A 170 15.89 5.59 -11.00
C LYS A 170 14.39 5.54 -10.80
N VAL A 171 13.96 5.63 -9.55
CA VAL A 171 12.56 5.77 -9.17
C VAL A 171 12.16 7.24 -9.17
N THR A 172 11.07 7.57 -9.88
CA THR A 172 10.53 8.93 -9.96
C THR A 172 9.03 8.88 -9.63
N PRO A 173 8.63 9.21 -8.39
CA PRO A 173 7.23 9.31 -8.02
C PRO A 173 6.52 10.40 -8.82
N TYR A 174 5.26 10.15 -9.22
CA TYR A 174 4.47 11.10 -10.00
C TYR A 174 3.04 11.30 -9.49
N GLY A 175 2.58 10.46 -8.59
CA GLY A 175 1.23 10.59 -8.06
C GLY A 175 1.04 9.84 -6.76
N VAL A 176 0.08 10.28 -5.96
CA VAL A 176 -0.31 9.62 -4.71
C VAL A 176 -1.83 9.48 -4.63
N TRP A 177 -2.27 8.29 -4.25
CA TRP A 177 -3.64 7.99 -3.82
C TRP A 177 -3.70 7.98 -2.31
N THR A 178 -4.65 8.73 -1.71
CA THR A 178 -4.84 8.77 -0.26
C THR A 178 -6.30 9.04 0.09
N GLY A 179 -6.72 8.76 1.31
CA GLY A 179 -8.08 9.02 1.77
C GLY A 179 -8.49 8.12 2.93
N SER A 180 -9.79 7.95 3.10
CA SER A 180 -10.35 7.06 4.14
C SER A 180 -10.39 5.60 3.69
N PHE A 181 -10.34 5.33 2.38
CA PHE A 181 -10.53 4.03 1.75
C PHE A 181 -9.46 3.02 2.16
N ASN A 182 -9.83 2.05 3.00
CA ASN A 182 -9.01 0.86 3.22
C ASN A 182 -9.06 -0.04 1.97
N LEU A 183 -7.95 -0.71 1.66
CA LEU A 183 -7.87 -1.58 0.48
C LEU A 183 -8.49 -2.96 0.78
N THR A 184 -9.76 -2.96 1.17
CA THR A 184 -10.52 -4.16 1.57
C THR A 184 -11.85 -4.23 0.83
N LYS A 185 -12.38 -5.44 0.65
CA LYS A 185 -13.70 -5.62 0.04
C LYS A 185 -14.82 -4.88 0.81
N ASN A 186 -14.74 -4.83 2.14
CA ASN A 186 -15.76 -4.12 2.92
C ASN A 186 -15.73 -2.61 2.68
N ALA A 187 -14.56 -2.04 2.48
CA ALA A 187 -14.43 -0.62 2.18
C ALA A 187 -14.98 -0.27 0.79
N SER A 188 -14.88 -1.16 -0.20
CA SER A 188 -15.49 -0.92 -1.53
C SER A 188 -17.02 -0.88 -1.49
N MET A 189 -17.62 -1.42 -0.43
CA MET A 189 -19.06 -1.40 -0.17
C MET A 189 -19.46 -0.33 0.87
N SER A 190 -18.57 0.57 1.22
CA SER A 190 -18.79 1.62 2.24
C SER A 190 -18.75 3.01 1.60
N LEU A 191 -19.33 3.99 2.29
CA LEU A 191 -19.15 5.39 1.89
C LEU A 191 -17.77 5.86 2.33
N GLU A 192 -16.87 5.92 1.39
CA GLU A 192 -15.47 6.31 1.57
C GLU A 192 -15.13 7.47 0.62
N ASN A 193 -13.96 8.04 0.79
CA ASN A 193 -13.41 9.02 -0.13
C ASN A 193 -11.95 8.73 -0.45
N ALA A 194 -11.49 9.24 -1.59
CA ALA A 194 -10.09 9.22 -1.95
C ALA A 194 -9.70 10.46 -2.75
N LEU A 195 -8.44 10.79 -2.67
CA LEU A 195 -7.78 11.79 -3.49
C LEU A 195 -6.70 11.11 -4.32
N TYR A 196 -6.57 11.53 -5.56
CA TYR A 196 -5.39 11.28 -6.37
C TYR A 196 -4.71 12.61 -6.66
N ILE A 197 -3.46 12.74 -6.26
CA ILE A 197 -2.72 14.00 -6.25
C ILE A 197 -1.45 13.82 -7.07
N THR A 198 -1.19 14.74 -8.01
CA THR A 198 0.02 14.76 -8.84
C THR A 198 0.87 16.01 -8.59
N GLU A 199 0.53 16.80 -7.58
CA GLU A 199 1.31 17.97 -7.19
C GLU A 199 2.66 17.51 -6.63
N PRO A 200 3.82 17.95 -7.21
CA PRO A 200 5.12 17.36 -6.92
C PRO A 200 5.58 17.44 -5.46
N ASP A 201 5.33 18.56 -4.79
CA ASP A 201 5.77 18.75 -3.40
C ASP A 201 4.99 17.84 -2.45
N ILE A 202 3.69 17.61 -2.73
CA ILE A 202 2.85 16.69 -1.95
C ILE A 202 3.30 15.24 -2.21
N VAL A 203 3.53 14.87 -3.46
CA VAL A 203 4.01 13.53 -3.82
C VAL A 203 5.35 13.24 -3.15
N ASP A 204 6.28 14.20 -3.14
CA ASP A 204 7.57 14.08 -2.47
C ASP A 204 7.44 13.92 -0.95
N ALA A 205 6.51 14.66 -0.33
CA ALA A 205 6.23 14.53 1.11
C ALA A 205 5.75 13.12 1.47
N TYR A 206 4.82 12.56 0.69
CA TYR A 206 4.38 11.17 0.88
C TYR A 206 5.49 10.15 0.61
N PHE A 207 6.36 10.42 -0.36
CA PHE A 207 7.49 9.55 -0.67
C PHE A 207 8.51 9.51 0.48
N LYS A 208 8.77 10.65 1.11
CA LYS A 208 9.62 10.74 2.31
C LYS A 208 8.99 10.02 3.50
N GLU A 209 7.69 10.21 3.72
CA GLU A 209 6.97 9.53 4.81
C GLU A 209 6.95 8.01 4.60
N TYR A 210 6.71 7.54 3.37
CA TYR A 210 6.84 6.14 3.02
C TYR A 210 8.23 5.60 3.40
N GLY A 211 9.30 6.33 3.07
CA GLY A 211 10.66 5.92 3.40
C GLY A 211 10.88 5.71 4.90
N GLN A 212 10.33 6.58 5.74
CA GLN A 212 10.39 6.43 7.20
C GLN A 212 9.63 5.19 7.68
N ILE A 213 8.41 4.99 7.20
CA ILE A 213 7.57 3.83 7.58
C ILE A 213 8.25 2.54 7.13
N ALA A 214 8.77 2.49 5.91
CA ALA A 214 9.46 1.33 5.38
C ALA A 214 10.74 1.01 6.17
N ALA A 215 11.53 2.02 6.55
CA ALA A 215 12.73 1.84 7.36
C ALA A 215 12.42 1.27 8.77
N MET A 216 11.24 1.53 9.31
CA MET A 216 10.78 0.96 10.58
C MET A 216 10.07 -0.39 10.43
N SER A 217 9.85 -0.85 9.20
CA SER A 217 9.11 -2.08 8.92
C SER A 217 9.97 -3.33 9.16
N GLU A 218 9.30 -4.45 9.26
CA GLU A 218 9.90 -5.77 9.40
C GLU A 218 9.28 -6.75 8.41
N LYS A 219 9.86 -7.93 8.28
CA LYS A 219 9.29 -9.00 7.45
C LYS A 219 7.89 -9.36 7.92
N LEU A 220 7.05 -9.76 6.96
CA LEU A 220 5.68 -10.18 7.25
C LEU A 220 5.62 -11.42 8.17
N ASP A 221 6.70 -12.17 8.30
CA ASP A 221 6.81 -13.39 9.12
C ASP A 221 7.17 -13.12 10.59
N TRP A 222 6.77 -11.97 11.11
CA TRP A 222 6.93 -11.65 12.52
C TRP A 222 6.19 -12.66 13.44
N THR A 223 6.80 -13.03 14.57
CA THR A 223 6.27 -13.99 15.53
C THR A 223 6.06 -13.38 16.92
N THR A 224 6.72 -12.27 17.21
CA THR A 224 6.65 -11.55 18.48
C THR A 224 5.79 -10.29 18.34
N ASP A 225 5.27 -9.79 19.46
CA ASP A 225 4.47 -8.57 19.50
C ASP A 225 5.30 -7.34 19.09
N TRP A 226 6.58 -7.39 19.42
CA TRP A 226 7.55 -6.40 19.05
C TRP A 226 8.79 -7.09 18.47
N ALA A 227 9.15 -6.75 17.25
CA ALA A 227 10.38 -7.16 16.64
C ALA A 227 11.20 -5.92 16.26
N ALA A 228 12.51 -6.01 16.36
CA ALA A 228 13.36 -4.93 15.88
C ALA A 228 13.18 -4.79 14.36
N PRO A 229 13.02 -3.58 13.83
CA PRO A 229 12.94 -3.38 12.38
C PRO A 229 14.22 -3.93 11.74
N GLN A 230 14.05 -4.61 10.61
CA GLN A 230 15.19 -5.13 9.87
C GLN A 230 16.04 -4.03 9.27
N TRP A 231 15.41 -2.92 8.96
CA TRP A 231 16.07 -1.74 8.45
C TRP A 231 16.13 -0.67 9.53
N ARG A 232 17.27 -0.02 9.59
CA ARG A 232 17.49 1.11 10.49
C ARG A 232 17.98 2.27 9.65
N ILE A 233 17.55 3.48 9.99
CA ILE A 233 18.13 4.68 9.41
C ILE A 233 19.60 4.70 9.85
N GLY A 234 20.52 4.74 8.89
CA GLY A 234 21.94 4.82 9.15
C GLY A 234 22.28 6.14 9.85
N THR A 235 23.13 6.07 10.85
CA THR A 235 23.76 7.23 11.50
C THR A 235 25.05 7.56 10.78
#